data_2991395d3c947b4f5d9ad8ff6201c866
#
_entry.id   2991395d3c947b4f5d9ad8ff6201c866
#
_cell.length_a   1.000
_cell.length_b   1.000
_cell.length_c   1.000
_cell.angle_alpha   90.00
_cell.angle_beta   90.00
_cell.angle_gamma   90.00
#
_symmetry.space_group_name_H-M   'P 1'
#
loop_
_entity.id
_entity.type
_entity.pdbx_description
1 polymer ?
#
loop_
_entity_poly.entity_id
_entity_poly.type
_entity_poly.pdbx_seq_one_letter_code
_entity_poly.pdbx_strand_id
1 'polypeptide(L)'
;MNKLNLFQKLFNKLNLLVLACLIALQNASLAQSQPTQLLPFFDDVNNPVPVNFPRGQQLDITPQPPTLNAFDKAVLQTCGAIGTKVSPARFKQLLSSYPDVLQKIQQATGGELRPGRRKQDQFLEDLTNIWSKRRGFEHIFCGEIYNANDIGGLHFYGRYLQLQQQGIGGRLPNNQKREEVVPGVIYTLGVVIQQGNRRVTDVIKGYGYLSNAEEMLIDATRAFKRQGNKEGACIYNVRDQETRTTFPTVFVRREKAIVTFYPDATPQGARCRA
;
A
#
# COMPACT_ATOMS: atom_id res chain seq x y z
N MET A 1 47.99 12.02 65.79
CA MET A 1 46.91 12.10 64.83
C MET A 1 46.83 10.82 64.03
N ASN A 2 45.76 10.08 64.16
CA ASN A 2 45.64 8.64 63.84
C ASN A 2 45.54 8.35 62.34
N LYS A 3 46.55 7.60 61.82
CA LYS A 3 46.58 7.09 60.45
C LYS A 3 45.29 6.26 60.10
N LEU A 4 44.60 5.75 61.10
CA LEU A 4 43.38 4.97 60.97
C LEU A 4 42.20 5.82 60.48
N ASN A 5 42.12 7.08 60.88
CA ASN A 5 41.03 7.99 60.48
C ASN A 5 41.16 8.48 59.01
N LEU A 6 42.37 8.48 58.45
CA LEU A 6 42.59 8.86 57.06
C LEU A 6 42.18 7.73 56.09
N PHE A 7 42.48 6.48 56.49
CA PHE A 7 42.16 5.29 55.71
C PHE A 7 40.63 5.09 55.62
N GLN A 8 39.91 5.29 56.71
CA GLN A 8 38.46 5.15 56.77
C GLN A 8 37.73 6.23 55.93
N LYS A 9 38.25 7.46 55.90
CA LYS A 9 37.73 8.53 55.06
C LYS A 9 37.97 8.29 53.57
N LEU A 10 39.10 7.68 53.18
CA LEU A 10 39.39 7.30 51.80
C LEU A 10 38.50 6.13 51.34
N PHE A 11 38.28 5.14 52.19
CA PHE A 11 37.43 3.96 51.88
C PHE A 11 35.96 4.36 51.68
N ASN A 12 35.44 5.25 52.52
CA ASN A 12 34.08 5.77 52.37
C ASN A 12 33.89 6.63 51.11
N LYS A 13 34.90 7.41 50.72
CA LYS A 13 34.84 8.18 49.45
C LYS A 13 34.92 7.29 48.23
N LEU A 14 35.71 6.22 48.27
CA LEU A 14 35.82 5.25 47.17
C LEU A 14 34.51 4.47 46.97
N ASN A 15 33.90 4.01 48.08
CA ASN A 15 32.59 3.33 48.03
C ASN A 15 31.45 4.23 47.51
N LEU A 16 31.44 5.53 47.85
CA LEU A 16 30.44 6.47 47.32
C LEU A 16 30.63 6.71 45.82
N LEU A 17 31.87 6.77 45.31
CA LEU A 17 32.15 6.94 43.89
C LEU A 17 31.76 5.68 43.09
N VAL A 18 32.05 4.48 43.60
CA VAL A 18 31.63 3.23 42.94
C VAL A 18 30.13 3.08 42.90
N LEU A 19 29.42 3.45 43.99
CA LEU A 19 27.95 3.41 44.03
C LEU A 19 27.33 4.42 43.05
N ALA A 20 27.90 5.63 42.94
CA ALA A 20 27.41 6.64 41.99
C ALA A 20 27.64 6.22 40.51
N CYS A 21 28.80 5.55 40.21
CA CYS A 21 29.01 5.00 38.86
C CYS A 21 28.09 3.84 38.51
N LEU A 22 27.75 2.96 39.46
CA LEU A 22 26.80 1.88 39.25
C LEU A 22 25.37 2.38 39.00
N ILE A 23 24.93 3.43 39.68
CA ILE A 23 23.64 4.06 39.46
C ILE A 23 23.60 4.77 38.11
N ALA A 24 24.70 5.43 37.69
CA ALA A 24 24.80 6.06 36.38
C ALA A 24 24.76 5.05 35.21
N LEU A 25 25.38 3.88 35.39
CA LEU A 25 25.36 2.79 34.40
C LEU A 25 23.97 2.12 34.30
N GLN A 26 23.20 2.03 35.37
CA GLN A 26 21.87 1.50 35.36
C GLN A 26 20.86 2.46 34.63
N ASN A 27 21.08 3.77 34.76
CA ASN A 27 20.23 4.76 34.04
C ASN A 27 20.59 4.90 32.55
N ALA A 28 21.80 4.56 32.15
CA ALA A 28 22.21 4.57 30.73
C ALA A 28 21.62 3.39 29.92
N SER A 29 21.18 2.30 30.58
CA SER A 29 20.62 1.12 29.91
C SER A 29 19.12 1.23 29.59
N LEU A 30 18.44 2.29 29.99
CA LEU A 30 16.97 2.43 29.83
C LEU A 30 16.54 3.44 28.74
N ALA A 31 17.48 3.98 28.00
CA ALA A 31 17.15 4.63 26.73
C ALA A 31 16.90 3.57 25.64
N GLN A 32 16.04 2.60 25.88
CA GLN A 32 15.39 1.86 24.81
C GLN A 32 14.65 2.89 23.98
N SER A 33 15.15 3.16 22.77
CA SER A 33 14.42 3.93 21.78
C SER A 33 13.04 3.27 21.64
N GLN A 34 12.01 3.90 22.19
CA GLN A 34 10.63 3.50 21.94
C GLN A 34 10.51 3.35 20.44
N PRO A 35 10.03 2.22 19.91
CA PRO A 35 9.78 2.09 18.49
C PRO A 35 8.92 3.28 18.10
N THR A 36 9.40 4.10 17.17
CA THR A 36 8.67 5.28 16.69
C THR A 36 7.33 4.78 16.19
N GLN A 37 6.25 5.05 16.93
CA GLN A 37 4.91 4.60 16.59
C GLN A 37 4.60 5.10 15.17
N LEU A 38 4.26 4.18 14.28
CA LEU A 38 3.90 4.52 12.92
C LEU A 38 2.56 5.25 12.94
N LEU A 39 2.46 6.36 12.21
CA LEU A 39 1.21 7.07 12.05
C LEU A 39 0.22 6.19 11.25
N PRO A 40 -1.06 6.10 11.64
CA PRO A 40 -2.02 5.22 10.99
C PRO A 40 -2.34 5.68 9.56
N PHE A 41 -2.73 4.74 8.69
CA PHE A 41 -3.38 5.02 7.41
C PHE A 41 -4.88 5.26 7.58
N PHE A 42 -5.47 4.60 8.59
CA PHE A 42 -6.90 4.58 8.89
C PHE A 42 -7.10 4.75 10.38
N ASP A 43 -7.99 5.64 10.78
CA ASP A 43 -8.43 5.79 12.18
C ASP A 43 -9.85 6.37 12.22
N ASP A 44 -10.38 6.53 13.45
CA ASP A 44 -11.71 7.09 13.70
C ASP A 44 -11.63 8.56 14.17
N VAL A 45 -10.46 9.19 14.05
CA VAL A 45 -10.20 10.54 14.55
C VAL A 45 -10.24 11.53 13.41
N ASN A 46 -11.14 12.51 13.46
CA ASN A 46 -11.14 13.62 12.52
C ASN A 46 -10.00 14.60 12.85
N ASN A 47 -8.88 14.48 12.15
CA ASN A 47 -7.65 15.25 12.37
C ASN A 47 -7.14 15.91 11.07
N PRO A 48 -7.87 16.90 10.52
CA PRO A 48 -7.55 17.49 9.24
C PRO A 48 -6.18 18.14 9.20
N VAL A 49 -5.46 17.94 8.12
CA VAL A 49 -4.14 18.49 7.82
C VAL A 49 -4.15 19.22 6.49
N PRO A 50 -3.26 20.20 6.26
CA PRO A 50 -3.13 20.86 4.96
C PRO A 50 -2.73 19.85 3.88
N VAL A 51 -3.43 19.88 2.73
CA VAL A 51 -3.17 19.00 1.57
C VAL A 51 -2.76 19.81 0.34
N ASN A 52 -2.11 19.14 -0.63
CA ASN A 52 -1.77 19.73 -1.93
C ASN A 52 -3.00 19.90 -2.82
N PHE A 53 -3.90 18.92 -2.76
CA PHE A 53 -5.16 18.94 -3.51
C PHE A 53 -6.33 18.45 -2.62
N PRO A 54 -7.44 19.17 -2.56
CA PRO A 54 -7.70 20.49 -3.14
C PRO A 54 -6.86 21.60 -2.50
N ARG A 55 -6.32 22.49 -3.33
CA ARG A 55 -5.37 23.50 -2.89
C ARG A 55 -5.96 24.43 -1.83
N GLY A 56 -5.21 24.64 -0.74
CA GLY A 56 -5.59 25.56 0.35
C GLY A 56 -6.62 24.97 1.32
N GLN A 57 -6.94 23.69 1.23
CA GLN A 57 -7.82 23.01 2.17
C GLN A 57 -7.05 22.22 3.23
N GLN A 58 -7.72 21.99 4.35
CA GLN A 58 -7.31 21.03 5.37
C GLN A 58 -8.34 19.88 5.35
N LEU A 59 -7.86 18.68 5.16
CA LEU A 59 -8.69 17.48 5.08
C LEU A 59 -8.12 16.37 5.95
N ASP A 60 -9.01 15.53 6.44
CA ASP A 60 -8.60 14.30 7.09
C ASP A 60 -8.03 13.34 6.05
N ILE A 61 -6.80 12.89 6.26
CA ILE A 61 -6.08 11.98 5.37
C ILE A 61 -6.07 10.54 5.89
N THR A 62 -6.78 10.27 6.98
CA THR A 62 -6.88 8.97 7.65
C THR A 62 -8.35 8.53 7.75
N PRO A 63 -8.97 8.11 6.64
CA PRO A 63 -10.37 7.69 6.68
C PRO A 63 -10.57 6.51 7.62
N GLN A 64 -11.83 6.23 7.97
CA GLN A 64 -12.16 5.07 8.80
C GLN A 64 -11.59 3.76 8.22
N PRO A 65 -11.23 2.78 9.07
CA PRO A 65 -10.76 1.49 8.59
C PRO A 65 -11.79 0.79 7.69
N PRO A 66 -11.42 0.41 6.45
CA PRO A 66 -12.35 -0.26 5.55
C PRO A 66 -12.64 -1.71 6.00
N THR A 67 -13.83 -2.20 5.66
CA THR A 67 -14.17 -3.60 5.84
C THR A 67 -13.72 -4.42 4.64
N LEU A 68 -12.91 -5.47 4.88
CA LEU A 68 -12.43 -6.37 3.84
C LEU A 68 -13.37 -7.55 3.65
N ASN A 69 -13.79 -7.79 2.41
CA ASN A 69 -14.56 -8.97 2.05
C ASN A 69 -13.68 -10.23 1.94
N ALA A 70 -14.27 -11.39 1.61
CA ALA A 70 -13.55 -12.65 1.50
C ALA A 70 -12.50 -12.64 0.36
N PHE A 71 -12.81 -12.01 -0.76
CA PHE A 71 -11.90 -11.92 -1.89
C PHE A 71 -10.73 -10.97 -1.61
N ASP A 72 -10.97 -9.83 -0.95
CA ASP A 72 -9.92 -8.93 -0.49
C ASP A 72 -8.89 -9.66 0.38
N LYS A 73 -9.38 -10.44 1.34
CA LYS A 73 -8.53 -11.25 2.23
C LYS A 73 -7.74 -12.31 1.47
N ALA A 74 -8.34 -12.96 0.46
CA ALA A 74 -7.67 -13.93 -0.39
C ALA A 74 -6.58 -13.29 -1.27
N VAL A 75 -6.82 -12.09 -1.79
CA VAL A 75 -5.81 -11.28 -2.50
C VAL A 75 -4.63 -10.97 -1.58
N LEU A 76 -4.86 -10.53 -0.34
CA LEU A 76 -3.80 -10.26 0.63
C LEU A 76 -3.01 -11.52 1.01
N GLN A 77 -3.68 -12.67 1.17
CA GLN A 77 -3.02 -13.96 1.38
C GLN A 77 -2.15 -14.37 0.17
N THR A 78 -2.64 -14.09 -1.04
CA THR A 78 -1.89 -14.32 -2.28
C THR A 78 -0.65 -13.42 -2.37
N CYS A 79 -0.73 -12.19 -1.91
CA CYS A 79 0.43 -11.29 -1.83
C CYS A 79 1.52 -11.80 -0.88
N GLY A 80 1.14 -12.34 0.29
CA GLY A 80 2.11 -12.72 1.33
C GLY A 80 2.80 -11.51 1.97
N ALA A 81 4.04 -11.67 2.43
CA ALA A 81 4.82 -10.56 2.97
C ALA A 81 5.08 -9.48 1.89
N ILE A 82 5.23 -8.21 2.31
CA ILE A 82 5.50 -7.14 1.34
C ILE A 82 6.84 -7.36 0.63
N GLY A 83 6.87 -7.10 -0.68
CA GLY A 83 8.03 -7.38 -1.52
C GLY A 83 8.15 -8.84 -2.00
N THR A 84 7.23 -9.73 -1.59
CA THR A 84 7.20 -11.12 -2.09
C THR A 84 6.71 -11.14 -3.55
N LYS A 85 7.35 -11.97 -4.37
CA LYS A 85 6.91 -12.21 -5.74
C LYS A 85 5.73 -13.19 -5.78
N VAL A 86 4.71 -12.87 -6.56
CA VAL A 86 3.56 -13.75 -6.81
C VAL A 86 3.76 -14.46 -8.14
N SER A 87 3.83 -15.80 -8.11
CA SER A 87 3.96 -16.57 -9.34
C SER A 87 2.66 -16.54 -10.15
N PRO A 88 2.73 -16.70 -11.49
CA PRO A 88 1.54 -16.86 -12.34
C PRO A 88 0.61 -17.99 -11.86
N ALA A 89 1.17 -19.08 -11.36
CA ALA A 89 0.41 -20.20 -10.82
C ALA A 89 -0.41 -19.80 -9.57
N ARG A 90 0.18 -19.00 -8.69
CA ARG A 90 -0.49 -18.52 -7.46
C ARG A 90 -1.62 -17.54 -7.79
N PHE A 91 -1.42 -16.63 -8.74
CA PHE A 91 -2.49 -15.77 -9.26
C PHE A 91 -3.61 -16.58 -9.92
N LYS A 92 -3.27 -17.58 -10.76
CA LYS A 92 -4.23 -18.48 -11.38
C LYS A 92 -5.04 -19.24 -10.33
N GLN A 93 -4.38 -19.74 -9.28
CA GLN A 93 -5.03 -20.43 -8.17
C GLN A 93 -6.03 -19.54 -7.43
N LEU A 94 -5.67 -18.27 -7.15
CA LEU A 94 -6.58 -17.30 -6.55
C LEU A 94 -7.90 -17.23 -7.36
N LEU A 95 -7.80 -17.00 -8.66
CA LEU A 95 -9.00 -16.83 -9.49
C LEU A 95 -9.75 -18.16 -9.71
N SER A 96 -9.07 -19.29 -9.71
CA SER A 96 -9.72 -20.62 -9.77
C SER A 96 -10.54 -20.91 -8.50
N SER A 97 -10.10 -20.38 -7.35
CA SER A 97 -10.82 -20.52 -6.07
C SER A 97 -12.01 -19.53 -5.93
N TYR A 98 -12.11 -18.57 -6.83
CA TYR A 98 -13.19 -17.58 -6.87
C TYR A 98 -13.81 -17.52 -8.29
N PRO A 99 -14.52 -18.59 -8.73
CA PRO A 99 -15.04 -18.69 -10.09
C PRO A 99 -16.04 -17.58 -10.44
N ASP A 100 -16.79 -17.06 -9.46
CA ASP A 100 -17.74 -15.97 -9.67
C ASP A 100 -17.01 -14.65 -10.01
N VAL A 101 -15.89 -14.38 -9.34
CA VAL A 101 -15.02 -13.22 -9.66
C VAL A 101 -14.45 -13.35 -11.06
N LEU A 102 -13.93 -14.54 -11.40
CA LEU A 102 -13.40 -14.83 -12.74
C LEU A 102 -14.48 -14.62 -13.82
N GLN A 103 -15.70 -15.09 -13.57
CA GLN A 103 -16.84 -14.92 -14.48
C GLN A 103 -17.20 -13.45 -14.68
N LYS A 104 -17.25 -12.66 -13.60
CA LYS A 104 -17.50 -11.21 -13.67
C LYS A 104 -16.44 -10.48 -14.50
N ILE A 105 -15.15 -10.82 -14.31
CA ILE A 105 -14.06 -10.24 -15.12
C ILE A 105 -14.25 -10.62 -16.60
N GLN A 106 -14.59 -11.88 -16.88
CA GLN A 106 -14.82 -12.35 -18.24
C GLN A 106 -15.99 -11.62 -18.90
N GLN A 107 -17.12 -11.51 -18.22
CA GLN A 107 -18.31 -10.75 -18.70
C GLN A 107 -17.97 -9.29 -18.95
N ALA A 108 -17.25 -8.66 -18.03
CA ALA A 108 -16.86 -7.25 -18.11
C ALA A 108 -15.96 -6.92 -19.31
N THR A 109 -15.31 -7.92 -19.90
CA THR A 109 -14.42 -7.79 -21.06
C THR A 109 -15.02 -8.34 -22.35
N GLY A 110 -16.34 -8.64 -22.37
CA GLY A 110 -17.03 -9.19 -23.55
C GLY A 110 -16.75 -10.65 -23.81
N GLY A 111 -16.35 -11.43 -22.78
CA GLY A 111 -16.18 -12.87 -22.81
C GLY A 111 -14.80 -13.35 -23.25
N GLU A 112 -13.91 -12.48 -23.72
CA GLU A 112 -12.59 -12.84 -24.24
C GLU A 112 -11.57 -11.73 -24.11
N LEU A 113 -10.30 -12.06 -23.89
CA LEU A 113 -9.18 -11.14 -23.95
C LEU A 113 -8.44 -11.23 -25.28
N ARG A 114 -8.44 -12.41 -25.90
CA ARG A 114 -7.92 -12.65 -27.26
C ARG A 114 -9.04 -13.21 -28.13
N PRO A 115 -9.15 -12.80 -29.39
CA PRO A 115 -10.19 -13.26 -30.29
C PRO A 115 -10.31 -14.80 -30.32
N GLY A 116 -11.55 -15.29 -30.17
CA GLY A 116 -11.87 -16.72 -30.24
C GLY A 116 -11.56 -17.54 -28.98
N ARG A 117 -10.95 -16.97 -27.95
CA ARG A 117 -10.60 -17.67 -26.71
C ARG A 117 -11.63 -17.38 -25.60
N ARG A 118 -12.81 -17.97 -25.73
CA ARG A 118 -13.99 -17.71 -24.88
C ARG A 118 -14.23 -18.73 -23.78
N LYS A 119 -13.57 -19.92 -23.85
CA LYS A 119 -13.69 -20.92 -22.78
C LYS A 119 -13.06 -20.36 -21.51
N GLN A 120 -13.62 -20.71 -20.36
CA GLN A 120 -13.18 -20.14 -19.07
C GLN A 120 -11.70 -20.46 -18.75
N ASP A 121 -11.24 -21.65 -19.10
CA ASP A 121 -9.83 -22.05 -18.95
C ASP A 121 -8.90 -21.21 -19.84
N GLN A 122 -9.30 -20.95 -21.09
CA GLN A 122 -8.55 -20.11 -22.03
C GLN A 122 -8.54 -18.63 -21.57
N PHE A 123 -9.69 -18.15 -21.07
CA PHE A 123 -9.79 -16.80 -20.53
C PHE A 123 -8.90 -16.64 -19.30
N LEU A 124 -8.90 -17.59 -18.37
CA LEU A 124 -8.06 -17.60 -17.17
C LEU A 124 -6.57 -17.63 -17.51
N GLU A 125 -6.19 -18.38 -18.54
CA GLU A 125 -4.80 -18.39 -19.04
C GLU A 125 -4.39 -17.01 -19.58
N ASP A 126 -5.22 -16.40 -20.43
CA ASP A 126 -4.97 -15.08 -21.00
C ASP A 126 -4.94 -13.99 -19.92
N LEU A 127 -5.86 -14.06 -18.96
CA LEU A 127 -5.92 -13.16 -17.81
C LEU A 127 -4.66 -13.28 -16.94
N THR A 128 -4.24 -14.53 -16.65
CA THR A 128 -3.00 -14.77 -15.90
C THR A 128 -1.80 -14.15 -16.63
N ASN A 129 -1.72 -14.32 -17.94
CA ASN A 129 -0.62 -13.78 -18.73
C ASN A 129 -0.55 -12.26 -18.69
N ILE A 130 -1.68 -11.55 -18.89
CA ILE A 130 -1.66 -10.08 -18.90
C ILE A 130 -1.38 -9.46 -17.53
N TRP A 131 -1.74 -10.14 -16.42
CA TRP A 131 -1.50 -9.67 -15.07
C TRP A 131 -0.11 -10.02 -14.54
N SER A 132 0.48 -11.16 -14.99
CA SER A 132 1.76 -11.64 -14.45
C SER A 132 2.97 -11.17 -15.26
N LYS A 133 2.85 -10.99 -16.58
CA LYS A 133 4.00 -10.71 -17.46
C LYS A 133 4.80 -9.48 -17.05
N ARG A 134 4.13 -8.41 -16.60
CA ARG A 134 4.74 -7.16 -16.10
C ARG A 134 4.48 -6.98 -14.60
N ARG A 135 4.12 -8.06 -13.90
CA ARG A 135 3.88 -8.08 -12.46
C ARG A 135 2.79 -7.10 -12.00
N GLY A 136 1.81 -6.81 -12.86
CA GLY A 136 0.74 -5.85 -12.56
C GLY A 136 -0.04 -6.19 -11.29
N PHE A 137 -0.28 -7.48 -11.01
CA PHE A 137 -0.95 -7.91 -9.79
C PHE A 137 -0.15 -7.54 -8.54
N GLU A 138 1.15 -7.86 -8.51
CA GLU A 138 2.03 -7.54 -7.39
C GLU A 138 2.13 -6.03 -7.20
N HIS A 139 2.35 -5.31 -8.30
CA HIS A 139 2.48 -3.86 -8.28
C HIS A 139 1.22 -3.18 -7.73
N ILE A 140 0.04 -3.55 -8.20
CA ILE A 140 -1.21 -2.89 -7.82
C ILE A 140 -1.65 -3.31 -6.40
N PHE A 141 -1.66 -4.61 -6.09
CA PHE A 141 -2.28 -5.12 -4.87
C PHE A 141 -1.29 -5.35 -3.72
N CYS A 142 -0.06 -5.77 -4.02
CA CYS A 142 0.84 -6.28 -2.98
C CYS A 142 1.86 -5.24 -2.50
N GLY A 143 2.28 -4.34 -3.39
CA GLY A 143 3.39 -3.45 -3.16
C GLY A 143 4.75 -4.15 -3.30
N GLU A 144 5.69 -3.47 -3.92
CA GLU A 144 7.05 -3.94 -4.18
C GLU A 144 8.04 -3.04 -3.42
N ILE A 145 9.17 -3.58 -3.02
CA ILE A 145 10.23 -2.79 -2.40
C ILE A 145 11.43 -2.81 -3.35
N TYR A 146 11.73 -1.67 -3.95
CA TYR A 146 12.88 -1.52 -4.84
C TYR A 146 14.14 -1.11 -4.09
N ASN A 147 14.04 -0.11 -3.20
CA ASN A 147 15.13 0.35 -2.36
C ASN A 147 14.60 1.02 -1.08
N ALA A 148 15.43 1.73 -0.34
CA ALA A 148 15.04 2.37 0.93
C ALA A 148 14.05 3.55 0.78
N ASN A 149 13.96 4.14 -0.43
CA ASN A 149 13.15 5.32 -0.70
C ASN A 149 12.18 5.10 -1.87
N ASP A 150 11.89 3.84 -2.22
CA ASP A 150 11.08 3.52 -3.38
C ASP A 150 10.27 2.25 -3.14
N ILE A 151 8.96 2.45 -3.01
CA ILE A 151 7.94 1.41 -2.91
C ILE A 151 7.22 1.36 -4.25
N GLY A 152 7.36 0.26 -4.99
CA GLY A 152 6.62 0.07 -6.24
C GLY A 152 5.16 -0.25 -6.01
N GLY A 153 4.27 0.43 -6.75
CA GLY A 153 2.83 0.18 -6.68
C GLY A 153 2.22 0.50 -5.32
N LEU A 154 1.48 -0.47 -4.77
CA LEU A 154 0.73 -0.34 -3.51
C LEU A 154 -0.50 0.58 -3.70
N HIS A 155 -1.53 0.08 -4.41
CA HIS A 155 -2.71 0.88 -4.77
C HIS A 155 -4.03 0.31 -4.23
N PHE A 156 -3.99 -0.79 -3.50
CA PHE A 156 -5.14 -1.45 -2.89
C PHE A 156 -5.26 -1.09 -1.39
N TYR A 157 -6.34 -0.45 -1.00
CA TYR A 157 -6.56 -0.01 0.40
C TYR A 157 -6.42 -1.15 1.42
N GLY A 158 -6.86 -2.36 1.05
CA GLY A 158 -6.75 -3.53 1.93
C GLY A 158 -5.31 -3.85 2.31
N ARG A 159 -4.35 -3.56 1.43
CA ARG A 159 -2.93 -3.74 1.74
C ARG A 159 -2.42 -2.74 2.77
N TYR A 160 -2.84 -1.49 2.68
CA TYR A 160 -2.53 -0.47 3.69
C TYR A 160 -3.08 -0.88 5.06
N LEU A 161 -4.34 -1.31 5.10
CA LEU A 161 -4.97 -1.79 6.33
C LEU A 161 -4.20 -2.99 6.92
N GLN A 162 -3.83 -3.97 6.10
CA GLN A 162 -3.06 -5.13 6.55
C GLN A 162 -1.70 -4.73 7.13
N LEU A 163 -0.97 -3.84 6.45
CA LEU A 163 0.35 -3.37 6.91
C LEU A 163 0.24 -2.60 8.23
N GLN A 164 -0.81 -1.78 8.40
CA GLN A 164 -1.10 -1.08 9.65
C GLN A 164 -1.43 -2.08 10.78
N GLN A 165 -2.31 -3.04 10.54
CA GLN A 165 -2.70 -4.06 11.53
C GLN A 165 -1.52 -4.94 11.97
N GLN A 166 -0.57 -5.17 11.08
CA GLN A 166 0.68 -5.88 11.38
C GLN A 166 1.71 -5.00 12.13
N GLY A 167 1.44 -3.71 12.30
CA GLY A 167 2.37 -2.77 12.94
C GLY A 167 3.64 -2.48 12.14
N ILE A 168 3.64 -2.81 10.83
CA ILE A 168 4.81 -2.63 9.96
C ILE A 168 4.63 -1.55 8.90
N GLY A 169 3.42 -1.03 8.73
CA GLY A 169 3.13 0.04 7.77
C GLY A 169 2.40 1.21 8.41
N GLY A 170 2.71 2.41 7.94
CA GLY A 170 2.04 3.63 8.35
C GLY A 170 2.34 4.78 7.39
N ARG A 171 1.64 5.90 7.58
CA ARG A 171 1.90 7.10 6.80
C ARG A 171 3.13 7.86 7.31
N LEU A 172 3.76 8.60 6.46
CA LEU A 172 4.75 9.61 6.85
C LEU A 172 4.04 10.77 7.59
N PRO A 173 4.77 11.53 8.41
CA PRO A 173 4.28 12.81 8.89
C PRO A 173 3.82 13.68 7.72
N ASN A 174 2.86 14.55 7.97
CA ASN A 174 2.20 15.40 6.97
C ASN A 174 3.16 15.92 5.89
N ASN A 175 2.85 15.59 4.64
CA ASN A 175 3.59 15.98 3.44
C ASN A 175 2.71 16.83 2.52
N GLN A 176 2.24 17.95 3.01
CA GLN A 176 1.27 18.85 2.38
C GLN A 176 1.58 19.22 0.91
N LYS A 177 2.82 19.03 0.44
CA LYS A 177 3.20 19.28 -0.96
C LYS A 177 2.88 18.11 -1.90
N ARG A 178 2.49 16.98 -1.36
CA ARG A 178 2.30 15.72 -2.11
C ARG A 178 0.96 15.06 -1.86
N GLU A 179 0.33 15.36 -0.74
CA GLU A 179 -0.93 14.73 -0.35
C GLU A 179 -2.09 15.27 -1.18
N GLU A 180 -2.81 14.35 -1.82
CA GLU A 180 -4.00 14.65 -2.61
C GLU A 180 -5.16 13.83 -2.07
N VAL A 181 -6.25 14.50 -1.72
CA VAL A 181 -7.40 13.87 -1.07
C VAL A 181 -8.69 14.28 -1.75
N VAL A 182 -9.45 13.30 -2.19
CA VAL A 182 -10.87 13.42 -2.47
C VAL A 182 -11.58 12.61 -1.40
N PRO A 183 -12.17 13.26 -0.38
CA PRO A 183 -12.69 12.58 0.81
C PRO A 183 -13.62 11.42 0.48
N GLY A 184 -13.37 10.26 1.08
CA GLY A 184 -14.10 9.03 0.84
C GLY A 184 -13.83 8.36 -0.52
N VAL A 185 -12.94 8.91 -1.37
CA VAL A 185 -12.71 8.41 -2.73
C VAL A 185 -11.23 8.13 -3.03
N ILE A 186 -10.36 9.14 -2.90
CA ILE A 186 -8.93 9.05 -3.22
C ILE A 186 -8.10 9.57 -2.07
N TYR A 187 -7.09 8.82 -1.70
CA TYR A 187 -6.09 9.22 -0.72
C TYR A 187 -4.69 8.95 -1.27
N THR A 188 -3.94 10.04 -1.52
CA THR A 188 -2.53 10.01 -1.90
C THR A 188 -1.71 10.60 -0.77
N LEU A 189 -0.74 9.84 -0.26
CA LEU A 189 0.02 10.17 0.94
C LEU A 189 1.41 9.56 0.93
N GLY A 190 2.27 10.00 1.83
CA GLY A 190 3.57 9.38 2.05
C GLY A 190 3.44 8.12 2.89
N VAL A 191 4.24 7.09 2.56
CA VAL A 191 4.20 5.76 3.19
C VAL A 191 5.52 5.42 3.83
N VAL A 192 5.47 4.75 4.97
CA VAL A 192 6.61 4.11 5.62
C VAL A 192 6.29 2.64 5.89
N ILE A 193 7.27 1.78 5.61
CA ILE A 193 7.23 0.35 5.94
C ILE A 193 8.45 0.04 6.78
N GLN A 194 8.21 -0.59 7.95
CA GLN A 194 9.23 -0.98 8.91
C GLN A 194 9.21 -2.50 9.08
N GLN A 195 10.26 -3.18 8.65
CA GLN A 195 10.44 -4.63 8.81
C GLN A 195 11.74 -4.90 9.58
N GLY A 196 11.62 -5.16 10.88
CA GLY A 196 12.78 -5.23 11.76
C GLY A 196 13.61 -3.94 11.70
N ASN A 197 14.88 -4.03 11.37
CA ASN A 197 15.77 -2.86 11.25
C ASN A 197 15.69 -2.17 9.88
N ARG A 198 14.94 -2.72 8.93
CA ARG A 198 14.80 -2.12 7.59
C ARG A 198 13.62 -1.16 7.57
N ARG A 199 13.90 0.11 7.29
CA ARG A 199 12.90 1.16 7.06
C ARG A 199 12.90 1.54 5.59
N VAL A 200 11.72 1.50 4.97
CA VAL A 200 11.50 1.92 3.58
C VAL A 200 10.46 3.01 3.57
N THR A 201 10.67 4.07 2.81
CA THR A 201 9.74 5.19 2.68
C THR A 201 9.46 5.50 1.24
N ASP A 202 8.29 6.07 0.97
CA ASP A 202 7.96 6.69 -0.31
C ASP A 202 7.08 7.90 -0.04
N VAL A 203 7.36 9.02 -0.66
CA VAL A 203 6.67 10.29 -0.37
C VAL A 203 5.33 10.43 -1.07
N ILE A 204 5.01 9.52 -2.02
CA ILE A 204 3.77 9.59 -2.79
C ILE A 204 3.27 8.19 -3.16
N LYS A 205 2.23 7.74 -2.48
CA LYS A 205 1.47 6.53 -2.79
C LYS A 205 -0.02 6.83 -2.67
N GLY A 206 -0.84 6.16 -3.47
CA GLY A 206 -2.28 6.42 -3.43
C GLY A 206 -3.11 5.16 -3.61
N TYR A 207 -4.28 5.18 -3.00
CA TYR A 207 -5.31 4.16 -3.14
C TYR A 207 -6.70 4.79 -3.36
N GLY A 208 -7.56 4.08 -4.09
CA GLY A 208 -9.00 4.37 -4.16
C GLY A 208 -9.70 3.73 -2.97
N TYR A 209 -10.44 4.52 -2.21
CA TYR A 209 -11.11 4.02 -1.01
C TYR A 209 -12.43 3.28 -1.33
N LEU A 210 -13.01 3.52 -2.50
CA LEU A 210 -14.28 2.91 -2.92
C LEU A 210 -14.12 1.53 -3.58
N SER A 211 -12.97 1.24 -4.20
CA SER A 211 -12.81 0.02 -5.01
C SER A 211 -12.17 -1.11 -4.21
N ASN A 212 -12.90 -2.20 -4.00
CA ASN A 212 -12.38 -3.46 -3.48
C ASN A 212 -11.52 -4.19 -4.54
N ALA A 213 -10.90 -5.30 -4.15
CA ALA A 213 -9.98 -6.03 -5.04
C ALA A 213 -10.67 -6.61 -6.29
N GLU A 214 -11.92 -7.07 -6.18
CA GLU A 214 -12.70 -7.57 -7.33
C GLU A 214 -12.93 -6.46 -8.34
N GLU A 215 -13.39 -5.28 -7.89
CA GLU A 215 -13.66 -4.13 -8.73
C GLU A 215 -12.39 -3.61 -9.41
N MET A 216 -11.28 -3.54 -8.68
CA MET A 216 -9.99 -3.14 -9.25
C MET A 216 -9.51 -4.12 -10.33
N LEU A 217 -9.67 -5.44 -10.14
CA LEU A 217 -9.35 -6.44 -11.16
C LEU A 217 -10.23 -6.29 -12.40
N ILE A 218 -11.54 -6.09 -12.21
CA ILE A 218 -12.51 -5.88 -13.30
C ILE A 218 -12.12 -4.64 -14.09
N ASP A 219 -11.96 -3.49 -13.42
CA ASP A 219 -11.77 -2.21 -14.09
C ASP A 219 -10.39 -2.09 -14.77
N ALA A 220 -9.33 -2.58 -14.14
CA ALA A 220 -8.02 -2.63 -14.80
C ALA A 220 -8.01 -3.56 -16.01
N THR A 221 -8.73 -4.71 -15.95
CA THR A 221 -8.85 -5.62 -17.09
C THR A 221 -9.73 -5.02 -18.21
N ARG A 222 -10.78 -4.28 -17.85
CA ARG A 222 -11.57 -3.49 -18.81
C ARG A 222 -10.73 -2.42 -19.50
N ALA A 223 -9.93 -1.66 -18.72
CA ALA A 223 -9.03 -0.65 -19.24
C ALA A 223 -8.03 -1.26 -20.23
N PHE A 224 -7.47 -2.43 -19.90
CA PHE A 224 -6.61 -3.20 -20.78
C PHE A 224 -7.30 -3.56 -22.11
N LYS A 225 -8.54 -4.08 -22.05
CA LYS A 225 -9.31 -4.46 -23.24
C LYS A 225 -9.65 -3.23 -24.09
N ARG A 226 -10.08 -2.14 -23.48
CA ARG A 226 -10.41 -0.88 -24.17
C ARG A 226 -9.22 -0.23 -24.86
N GLN A 227 -8.05 -0.26 -24.24
CA GLN A 227 -6.85 0.30 -24.84
C GLN A 227 -6.40 -0.44 -26.10
N GLY A 228 -6.88 -1.67 -26.32
CA GLY A 228 -6.60 -2.49 -27.51
C GLY A 228 -5.10 -2.78 -27.62
N ASN A 229 -4.48 -2.44 -28.74
CA ASN A 229 -3.05 -2.67 -28.99
C ASN A 229 -2.17 -1.47 -28.63
N LYS A 230 -2.75 -0.37 -28.10
CA LYS A 230 -1.99 0.84 -27.77
C LYS A 230 -1.24 0.64 -26.45
N GLU A 231 0.05 0.89 -26.46
CA GLU A 231 0.91 0.88 -25.28
C GLU A 231 0.93 2.25 -24.61
N GLY A 232 1.35 2.30 -23.33
CA GLY A 232 1.51 3.52 -22.56
C GLY A 232 0.38 3.75 -21.55
N ALA A 233 0.31 4.99 -21.05
CA ALA A 233 -0.66 5.41 -20.05
C ALA A 233 -1.94 5.95 -20.69
N CYS A 234 -3.08 5.78 -20.00
CA CYS A 234 -4.33 6.47 -20.28
C CYS A 234 -5.15 6.66 -19.00
N ILE A 235 -6.06 7.62 -19.02
CA ILE A 235 -6.97 7.90 -17.92
C ILE A 235 -8.25 7.07 -18.10
N TYR A 236 -8.53 6.21 -17.13
CA TYR A 236 -9.74 5.42 -17.03
C TYR A 236 -10.63 5.99 -15.92
N ASN A 237 -11.90 6.23 -16.20
CA ASN A 237 -12.85 6.65 -15.18
C ASN A 237 -13.49 5.40 -14.55
N VAL A 238 -13.17 5.17 -13.29
CA VAL A 238 -13.87 4.19 -12.45
C VAL A 238 -15.21 4.78 -12.04
N ARG A 239 -16.26 3.98 -12.10
CA ARG A 239 -17.56 4.33 -11.55
C ARG A 239 -17.93 3.32 -10.47
N ASP A 240 -17.91 3.75 -9.25
CA ASP A 240 -18.39 2.97 -8.12
C ASP A 240 -19.89 2.66 -8.25
N GLN A 241 -20.28 1.42 -8.02
CA GLN A 241 -21.65 0.97 -8.26
C GLN A 241 -22.60 1.32 -7.11
N GLU A 242 -22.09 1.42 -5.91
CA GLU A 242 -22.88 1.70 -4.70
C GLU A 242 -23.13 3.21 -4.55
N THR A 243 -22.08 3.99 -4.54
CA THR A 243 -22.16 5.45 -4.34
C THR A 243 -22.46 6.22 -5.62
N ARG A 244 -22.34 5.59 -6.79
CA ARG A 244 -22.39 6.22 -8.13
C ARG A 244 -21.30 7.24 -8.38
N THR A 245 -20.34 7.35 -7.50
CA THR A 245 -19.19 8.25 -7.62
C THR A 245 -18.31 7.82 -8.80
N THR A 246 -17.82 8.80 -9.55
CA THR A 246 -16.89 8.56 -10.65
C THR A 246 -15.59 9.26 -10.33
N PHE A 247 -14.47 8.54 -10.44
CA PHE A 247 -13.15 9.11 -10.19
C PHE A 247 -12.13 8.65 -11.22
N PRO A 248 -11.14 9.49 -11.54
CA PRO A 248 -10.11 9.18 -12.52
C PRO A 248 -9.06 8.24 -11.96
N THR A 249 -8.60 7.34 -12.82
CA THR A 249 -7.59 6.32 -12.50
C THR A 249 -6.61 6.22 -13.66
N VAL A 250 -5.32 6.24 -13.39
CA VAL A 250 -4.29 6.04 -14.42
C VAL A 250 -4.09 4.55 -14.64
N PHE A 251 -4.26 4.13 -15.88
CA PHE A 251 -3.96 2.77 -16.35
C PHE A 251 -2.73 2.79 -17.23
N VAL A 252 -1.80 1.84 -17.04
CA VAL A 252 -0.60 1.71 -17.88
C VAL A 252 -0.50 0.30 -18.42
N ARG A 253 -0.34 0.21 -19.76
CA ARG A 253 -0.06 -1.02 -20.49
C ARG A 253 1.34 -0.97 -21.09
N ARG A 254 2.09 -2.08 -20.95
CA ARG A 254 3.37 -2.30 -21.64
C ARG A 254 3.53 -3.77 -22.03
N GLU A 255 4.09 -4.02 -23.21
CA GLU A 255 4.35 -5.38 -23.72
C GLU A 255 3.12 -6.29 -23.68
N LYS A 256 1.95 -5.74 -24.02
CA LYS A 256 0.67 -6.44 -23.98
C LYS A 256 0.29 -6.96 -22.59
N ALA A 257 0.69 -6.25 -21.53
CA ALA A 257 0.40 -6.59 -20.14
C ALA A 257 0.03 -5.37 -19.33
N ILE A 258 -0.65 -5.57 -18.21
CA ILE A 258 -0.97 -4.56 -17.22
C ILE A 258 0.27 -4.27 -16.40
N VAL A 259 0.62 -2.99 -16.25
CA VAL A 259 1.71 -2.53 -15.41
C VAL A 259 1.18 -1.96 -14.12
N THR A 260 0.26 -0.98 -14.21
CA THR A 260 -0.33 -0.34 -13.03
C THR A 260 -1.74 0.16 -13.31
N PHE A 261 -2.49 0.35 -12.22
CA PHE A 261 -3.81 0.93 -12.18
C PHE A 261 -3.98 1.61 -10.83
N TYR A 262 -3.99 2.95 -10.80
CA TYR A 262 -4.04 3.71 -9.55
C TYR A 262 -4.90 4.95 -9.68
N PRO A 263 -5.65 5.33 -8.63
CA PRO A 263 -6.42 6.56 -8.62
C PRO A 263 -5.47 7.77 -8.58
N ASP A 264 -5.88 8.83 -9.27
CA ASP A 264 -5.13 10.08 -9.32
C ASP A 264 -6.15 11.22 -9.34
N ALA A 265 -6.04 12.16 -8.38
CA ALA A 265 -6.99 13.26 -8.27
C ALA A 265 -6.78 14.32 -9.36
N THR A 266 -5.57 14.39 -9.93
CA THR A 266 -5.16 15.41 -10.91
C THR A 266 -4.47 14.80 -12.13
N PRO A 267 -5.02 13.73 -12.75
CA PRO A 267 -4.31 12.97 -13.77
C PRO A 267 -4.07 13.78 -15.04
N GLN A 268 -2.90 13.57 -15.63
CA GLN A 268 -2.53 14.17 -16.90
C GLN A 268 -2.49 13.13 -18.01
N GLY A 269 -2.99 13.47 -19.19
CA GLY A 269 -2.92 12.61 -20.37
C GLY A 269 -4.24 12.36 -21.08
N ALA A 270 -4.20 11.45 -22.07
CA ALA A 270 -5.37 11.09 -22.86
C ALA A 270 -6.26 10.06 -22.12
N ARG A 271 -7.56 10.09 -22.36
CA ARG A 271 -8.48 9.03 -21.88
C ARG A 271 -8.21 7.70 -22.57
N CYS A 272 -8.41 6.61 -21.86
CA CYS A 272 -8.46 5.28 -22.47
C CYS A 272 -9.56 5.27 -23.54
N ARG A 273 -9.33 4.58 -24.64
CA ARG A 273 -10.34 4.49 -25.73
C ARG A 273 -11.66 3.97 -25.16
N ALA A 274 -12.76 4.49 -25.67
CA ALA A 274 -14.11 4.03 -25.33
C ALA A 274 -14.40 2.66 -25.94
#